data_edfd6f2fd1311ac561d8ee7ebb5f68c8
#
_entry.id   edfd6f2fd1311ac561d8ee7ebb5f68c8
#
_cell.length_a   1.000
_cell.length_b   1.000
_cell.length_c   1.000
_cell.angle_alpha   90.00
_cell.angle_beta   90.00
_cell.angle_gamma   90.00
#
_symmetry.space_group_name_H-M   'P 1'
#
loop_
_entity.id
_entity.type
_entity.pdbx_description
1 polymer ?
#
loop_
_entity_poly.entity_id
_entity_poly.type
_entity_poly.pdbx_seq_one_letter_code
_entity_poly.pdbx_strand_id
1 'polypeptide(L)'
;MFGYVTLYRKGLADAEMDRYQAYYCGLCRTLGRRYGRTGQLALSYDMAFVAILLTALYDTPTAFSEGRCVPHPLKKRPRADNELLDYAADMTAALAYYNFLDDWQDDHRRASLAQAQKLEPSLPALRERWPRQLQTMAVQLDRLNALESAGSHDLDALCNAFGALLGEVFAYRDDIWAPALRGMGNGLGAFIYLMDAYDDLEKDSRRGQFNALQQLADELPPAAYEQRCHELLTQQMGRCAQQFEMLPILKDTPEGKLLYNTIYSGVWSKYALVRKHREAKRHD
;
A
#
# COMPACT_ATOMS: atom_id res chain seq x y z
N MET A 1 1.95 8.18 -1.32
CA MET A 1 0.86 7.27 -1.71
C MET A 1 0.74 5.98 -0.87
N PHE A 2 1.70 5.48 -0.10
CA PHE A 2 1.62 4.27 0.74
C PHE A 2 1.60 4.58 2.23
N GLY A 3 1.22 3.59 3.08
CA GLY A 3 1.22 3.70 4.54
C GLY A 3 -0.17 3.85 5.18
N TYR A 4 -1.22 3.59 4.41
CA TYR A 4 -2.61 3.66 4.90
C TYR A 4 -3.12 2.31 5.43
N VAL A 5 -2.50 1.19 5.05
CA VAL A 5 -2.90 -0.16 5.46
C VAL A 5 -2.19 -0.53 6.77
N THR A 6 -2.72 -0.07 7.90
CA THR A 6 -2.11 -0.23 9.22
C THR A 6 -2.95 -1.12 10.13
N LEU A 7 -2.37 -1.60 11.23
CA LEU A 7 -3.07 -2.36 12.26
C LEU A 7 -3.82 -1.45 13.25
N TYR A 8 -4.93 -1.93 13.76
CA TYR A 8 -5.57 -1.40 14.97
C TYR A 8 -4.97 -2.10 16.20
N ARG A 9 -3.97 -1.50 16.81
CA ARG A 9 -3.16 -2.11 17.89
C ARG A 9 -3.99 -2.53 19.10
N LYS A 10 -5.03 -1.77 19.47
CA LYS A 10 -5.88 -2.07 20.64
C LYS A 10 -6.70 -3.35 20.50
N GLY A 11 -6.85 -3.87 19.28
CA GLY A 11 -7.59 -5.08 18.99
C GLY A 11 -6.72 -6.34 18.87
N LEU A 12 -5.42 -6.25 19.21
CA LEU A 12 -4.46 -7.35 19.05
C LEU A 12 -3.72 -7.62 20.36
N ALA A 13 -3.47 -8.90 20.66
CA ALA A 13 -2.60 -9.31 21.74
C ALA A 13 -1.11 -9.17 21.38
N ASP A 14 -0.22 -9.20 22.37
CA ASP A 14 1.22 -9.07 22.18
C ASP A 14 1.78 -10.12 21.20
N ALA A 15 1.29 -11.35 21.24
CA ALA A 15 1.72 -12.43 20.36
C ALA A 15 1.39 -12.14 18.88
N GLU A 16 0.24 -11.52 18.58
CA GLU A 16 -0.12 -11.10 17.23
C GLU A 16 0.71 -9.90 16.79
N MET A 17 1.01 -8.99 17.70
CA MET A 17 1.91 -7.86 17.42
C MET A 17 3.34 -8.33 17.14
N ASP A 18 3.86 -9.33 17.86
CA ASP A 18 5.16 -9.93 17.60
C ASP A 18 5.16 -10.67 16.24
N ARG A 19 4.07 -11.33 15.90
CA ARG A 19 3.90 -11.97 14.59
C ARG A 19 3.94 -10.95 13.46
N TYR A 20 3.20 -9.86 13.57
CA TYR A 20 3.26 -8.76 12.62
C TYR A 20 4.67 -8.16 12.51
N GLN A 21 5.30 -7.92 13.66
CA GLN A 21 6.67 -7.40 13.70
C GLN A 21 7.65 -8.33 12.99
N ALA A 22 7.44 -9.64 13.07
CA ALA A 22 8.27 -10.63 12.38
C ALA A 22 8.19 -10.47 10.84
N TYR A 23 6.99 -10.34 10.28
CA TYR A 23 6.80 -10.08 8.85
C TYR A 23 7.37 -8.74 8.41
N TYR A 24 7.10 -7.67 9.15
CA TYR A 24 7.59 -6.34 8.86
C TYR A 24 9.13 -6.26 8.89
N CYS A 25 9.76 -6.84 9.91
CA CYS A 25 11.21 -6.91 10.01
C CYS A 25 11.81 -7.89 9.00
N GLY A 26 11.11 -8.96 8.66
CA GLY A 26 11.47 -9.90 7.59
C GLY A 26 11.54 -9.19 6.24
N LEU A 27 10.47 -8.46 5.88
CA LEU A 27 10.43 -7.66 4.66
C LEU A 27 11.53 -6.59 4.63
N CYS A 28 11.75 -5.86 5.73
CA CYS A 28 12.83 -4.89 5.85
C CYS A 28 14.21 -5.50 5.57
N ARG A 29 14.46 -6.70 6.14
CA ARG A 29 15.72 -7.43 5.91
C ARG A 29 15.86 -7.90 4.47
N THR A 30 14.80 -8.43 3.89
CA THR A 30 14.78 -8.88 2.50
C THR A 30 15.04 -7.73 1.54
N LEU A 31 14.39 -6.59 1.74
CA LEU A 31 14.65 -5.36 0.99
C LEU A 31 16.11 -4.92 1.11
N GLY A 32 16.66 -4.93 2.33
CA GLY A 32 18.07 -4.58 2.53
C GLY A 32 19.05 -5.52 1.84
N ARG A 33 18.77 -6.82 1.85
CA ARG A 33 19.59 -7.85 1.20
C ARG A 33 19.57 -7.73 -0.34
N ARG A 34 18.39 -7.47 -0.93
CA ARG A 34 18.18 -7.47 -2.38
C ARG A 34 18.38 -6.11 -3.03
N TYR A 35 17.99 -5.03 -2.36
CA TYR A 35 17.92 -3.67 -2.92
C TYR A 35 18.65 -2.62 -2.09
N GLY A 36 19.45 -3.06 -1.10
CA GLY A 36 20.24 -2.18 -0.26
C GLY A 36 19.40 -1.21 0.58
N ARG A 37 20.01 -0.11 0.96
CA ARG A 37 19.34 0.93 1.78
C ARG A 37 18.15 1.58 1.07
N THR A 38 18.20 1.74 -0.25
CA THR A 38 17.09 2.30 -1.03
C THR A 38 15.86 1.43 -0.91
N GLY A 39 15.99 0.09 -1.03
CA GLY A 39 14.89 -0.82 -0.79
C GLY A 39 14.34 -0.72 0.64
N GLN A 40 15.20 -0.61 1.65
CA GLN A 40 14.75 -0.46 3.04
C GLN A 40 13.97 0.85 3.29
N LEU A 41 14.31 1.93 2.60
CA LEU A 41 13.57 3.20 2.70
C LEU A 41 12.16 3.11 2.10
N ALA A 42 11.95 2.18 1.17
CA ALA A 42 10.64 1.93 0.55
C ALA A 42 9.75 0.96 1.37
N LEU A 43 10.20 0.47 2.53
CA LEU A 43 9.44 -0.41 3.40
C LEU A 43 8.10 0.25 3.78
N SER A 44 6.98 -0.42 3.49
CA SER A 44 5.65 0.05 3.82
C SER A 44 4.84 -0.99 4.61
N TYR A 45 3.83 -0.52 5.31
CA TYR A 45 2.87 -1.39 5.99
C TYR A 45 2.00 -2.15 4.98
N ASP A 46 1.69 -1.51 3.86
CA ASP A 46 0.86 -2.07 2.79
C ASP A 46 1.50 -3.33 2.20
N MET A 47 2.81 -3.30 1.95
CA MET A 47 3.52 -4.46 1.41
C MET A 47 3.79 -5.54 2.45
N ALA A 48 3.88 -5.19 3.73
CA ALA A 48 3.88 -6.17 4.80
C ALA A 48 2.51 -6.90 4.89
N PHE A 49 1.41 -6.18 4.68
CA PHE A 49 0.07 -6.76 4.58
C PHE A 49 -0.03 -7.74 3.40
N VAL A 50 0.48 -7.39 2.21
CA VAL A 50 0.52 -8.30 1.05
C VAL A 50 1.30 -9.58 1.37
N ALA A 51 2.47 -9.46 2.01
CA ALA A 51 3.25 -10.63 2.40
C ALA A 51 2.50 -11.56 3.37
N ILE A 52 1.81 -10.99 4.37
CA ILE A 52 1.00 -11.75 5.34
C ILE A 52 -0.19 -12.42 4.64
N LEU A 53 -0.91 -11.68 3.77
CA LEU A 53 -2.05 -12.18 3.03
C LEU A 53 -1.67 -13.40 2.18
N LEU A 54 -0.64 -13.26 1.37
CA LEU A 54 -0.21 -14.34 0.47
C LEU A 54 0.35 -15.52 1.26
N THR A 55 1.08 -15.28 2.35
CA THR A 55 1.56 -16.36 3.23
C THR A 55 0.42 -17.15 3.83
N ALA A 56 -0.62 -16.49 4.33
CA ALA A 56 -1.80 -17.14 4.88
C ALA A 56 -2.62 -17.88 3.82
N LEU A 57 -2.78 -17.28 2.63
CA LEU A 57 -3.56 -17.87 1.55
C LEU A 57 -2.93 -19.14 0.96
N TYR A 58 -1.61 -19.10 0.77
CA TYR A 58 -0.88 -20.24 0.16
C TYR A 58 -0.29 -21.19 1.20
N ASP A 59 -0.60 -21.02 2.48
CA ASP A 59 -0.08 -21.82 3.59
C ASP A 59 1.44 -22.03 3.49
N THR A 60 2.15 -20.93 3.18
CA THR A 60 3.57 -20.98 2.86
C THR A 60 4.42 -21.20 4.11
N PRO A 61 5.25 -22.25 4.15
CA PRO A 61 6.15 -22.50 5.28
C PRO A 61 7.02 -21.28 5.56
N THR A 62 6.98 -20.79 6.80
CA THR A 62 7.69 -19.59 7.21
C THR A 62 8.68 -19.88 8.31
N ALA A 63 9.96 -19.58 8.08
CA ALA A 63 10.99 -19.65 9.09
C ALA A 63 10.96 -18.39 9.96
N PHE A 64 10.94 -18.59 11.29
CA PHE A 64 11.01 -17.49 12.25
C PHE A 64 12.37 -17.48 12.94
N SER A 65 12.96 -16.31 13.07
CA SER A 65 14.26 -16.10 13.71
C SER A 65 14.27 -14.77 14.46
N GLU A 66 15.29 -14.54 15.23
CA GLU A 66 15.53 -13.25 15.87
C GLU A 66 16.87 -12.66 15.44
N GLY A 67 16.96 -11.34 15.37
CA GLY A 67 18.22 -10.69 15.05
C GLY A 67 18.21 -9.19 15.32
N ARG A 68 19.41 -8.64 15.44
CA ARG A 68 19.62 -7.19 15.53
C ARG A 68 19.58 -6.58 14.13
N CYS A 69 19.19 -5.32 14.03
CA CYS A 69 19.23 -4.55 12.78
C CYS A 69 19.80 -3.15 13.02
N VAL A 70 20.23 -2.49 11.96
CA VAL A 70 20.84 -1.15 12.04
C VAL A 70 19.94 -0.14 12.75
N PRO A 71 18.62 -0.03 12.46
CA PRO A 71 17.74 0.89 13.18
C PRO A 71 17.50 0.51 14.65
N HIS A 72 17.72 -0.76 15.03
CA HIS A 72 17.47 -1.27 16.40
C HIS A 72 18.64 -2.13 16.89
N PRO A 73 19.83 -1.55 17.11
CA PRO A 73 21.04 -2.33 17.41
C PRO A 73 21.02 -2.96 18.82
N LEU A 74 20.24 -2.41 19.74
CA LEU A 74 20.21 -2.85 21.14
C LEU A 74 19.22 -3.99 21.40
N LYS A 75 18.18 -4.15 20.56
CA LYS A 75 17.15 -5.18 20.74
C LYS A 75 17.15 -6.18 19.59
N LYS A 76 17.07 -7.46 19.90
CA LYS A 76 16.71 -8.47 18.91
C LYS A 76 15.25 -8.26 18.50
N ARG A 77 14.96 -8.40 17.21
CA ARG A 77 13.62 -8.31 16.66
C ARG A 77 13.25 -9.63 15.99
N PRO A 78 12.01 -10.10 16.13
CA PRO A 78 11.54 -11.26 15.40
C PRO A 78 11.56 -10.99 13.88
N ARG A 79 11.81 -12.02 13.09
CA ARG A 79 11.89 -11.97 11.62
C ARG A 79 11.28 -13.21 11.03
N ALA A 80 10.38 -13.00 10.08
CA ALA A 80 9.89 -14.05 9.20
C ALA A 80 10.77 -14.11 7.94
N ASP A 81 10.88 -15.29 7.33
CA ASP A 81 11.59 -15.53 6.08
C ASP A 81 10.84 -16.59 5.28
N ASN A 82 10.38 -16.24 4.07
CA ASN A 82 9.74 -17.12 3.10
C ASN A 82 9.75 -16.49 1.69
N GLU A 83 9.35 -17.28 0.67
CA GLU A 83 9.34 -16.82 -0.73
C GLU A 83 8.38 -15.64 -0.99
N LEU A 84 7.31 -15.49 -0.21
CA LEU A 84 6.33 -14.41 -0.39
C LEU A 84 6.81 -13.08 0.18
N LEU A 85 7.73 -13.11 1.15
CA LEU A 85 8.51 -11.94 1.56
C LEU A 85 9.50 -11.51 0.47
N ASP A 86 10.09 -12.45 -0.27
CA ASP A 86 10.91 -12.14 -1.44
C ASP A 86 10.07 -11.50 -2.55
N TYR A 87 8.88 -12.05 -2.84
CA TYR A 87 7.92 -11.45 -3.77
C TYR A 87 7.50 -10.03 -3.36
N ALA A 88 7.07 -9.85 -2.11
CA ALA A 88 6.68 -8.55 -1.59
C ALA A 88 7.83 -7.52 -1.66
N ALA A 89 9.07 -7.95 -1.45
CA ALA A 89 10.25 -7.10 -1.60
C ALA A 89 10.48 -6.71 -3.07
N ASP A 90 10.30 -7.63 -4.02
CA ASP A 90 10.41 -7.37 -5.46
C ASP A 90 9.35 -6.35 -5.90
N MET A 91 8.09 -6.52 -5.48
CA MET A 91 7.01 -5.57 -5.77
C MET A 91 7.25 -4.21 -5.11
N THR A 92 7.74 -4.20 -3.86
CA THR A 92 8.10 -2.95 -3.16
C THR A 92 9.18 -2.18 -3.93
N ALA A 93 10.21 -2.85 -4.41
CA ALA A 93 11.29 -2.20 -5.16
C ALA A 93 10.80 -1.63 -6.50
N ALA A 94 9.94 -2.37 -7.22
CA ALA A 94 9.34 -1.90 -8.47
C ALA A 94 8.44 -0.67 -8.24
N LEU A 95 7.54 -0.71 -7.26
CA LEU A 95 6.66 0.41 -6.90
C LEU A 95 7.47 1.63 -6.45
N ALA A 96 8.51 1.41 -5.65
CA ALA A 96 9.39 2.50 -5.19
C ALA A 96 10.14 3.17 -6.35
N TYR A 97 10.58 2.40 -7.34
CA TYR A 97 11.22 2.97 -8.53
C TYR A 97 10.30 3.95 -9.24
N TYR A 98 9.07 3.53 -9.53
CA TYR A 98 8.09 4.41 -10.20
C TYR A 98 7.70 5.61 -9.34
N ASN A 99 7.50 5.44 -8.04
CA ASN A 99 7.18 6.54 -7.12
C ASN A 99 8.32 7.57 -7.03
N PHE A 100 9.58 7.13 -7.07
CA PHE A 100 10.72 8.05 -7.09
C PHE A 100 10.84 8.79 -8.43
N LEU A 101 10.44 8.17 -9.55
CA LEU A 101 10.40 8.86 -10.84
C LEU A 101 9.29 9.92 -10.88
N ASP A 102 8.13 9.60 -10.36
CA ASP A 102 6.99 10.50 -10.20
C ASP A 102 7.37 11.74 -9.37
N ASP A 103 7.92 11.54 -8.17
CA ASP A 103 8.48 12.60 -7.32
C ASP A 103 9.50 13.48 -8.06
N TRP A 104 10.29 12.89 -8.97
CA TRP A 104 11.23 13.66 -9.78
C TRP A 104 10.53 14.45 -10.88
N GLN A 105 9.54 13.88 -11.53
CA GLN A 105 8.78 14.55 -12.60
C GLN A 105 7.99 15.74 -12.04
N ASP A 106 7.36 15.57 -10.90
CA ASP A 106 6.49 16.58 -10.29
C ASP A 106 7.28 17.70 -9.58
N ASP A 107 8.18 17.33 -8.70
CA ASP A 107 8.86 18.26 -7.80
C ASP A 107 10.34 18.53 -8.17
N HIS A 108 10.87 17.88 -9.20
CA HIS A 108 12.30 17.92 -9.60
C HIS A 108 13.26 17.58 -8.45
N ARG A 109 12.85 16.67 -7.55
CA ARG A 109 13.65 16.25 -6.39
C ARG A 109 14.83 15.38 -6.83
N ARG A 110 16.04 15.96 -6.89
CA ARG A 110 17.27 15.23 -7.25
C ARG A 110 17.51 14.00 -6.37
N ALA A 111 17.09 14.05 -5.11
CA ALA A 111 17.21 12.91 -4.19
C ALA A 111 16.34 11.73 -4.64
N SER A 112 15.12 11.96 -5.13
CA SER A 112 14.23 10.93 -5.65
C SER A 112 14.80 10.31 -6.93
N LEU A 113 15.30 11.14 -7.86
CA LEU A 113 16.00 10.64 -9.07
C LEU A 113 17.19 9.73 -8.70
N ALA A 114 18.02 10.15 -7.74
CA ALA A 114 19.15 9.34 -7.28
C ALA A 114 18.75 8.02 -6.63
N GLN A 115 17.56 7.95 -5.99
CA GLN A 115 17.01 6.69 -5.46
C GLN A 115 16.45 5.81 -6.59
N ALA A 116 15.73 6.39 -7.56
CA ALA A 116 15.26 5.66 -8.74
C ALA A 116 16.45 5.00 -9.48
N GLN A 117 17.51 5.76 -9.77
CA GLN A 117 18.72 5.26 -10.44
C GLN A 117 19.39 4.10 -9.70
N LYS A 118 19.27 4.01 -8.39
CA LYS A 118 19.81 2.84 -7.61
C LYS A 118 18.96 1.59 -7.77
N LEU A 119 17.66 1.72 -8.00
CA LEU A 119 16.74 0.59 -8.21
C LEU A 119 16.67 0.16 -9.67
N GLU A 120 16.92 1.06 -10.61
CA GLU A 120 16.84 0.84 -12.07
C GLU A 120 17.57 -0.42 -12.55
N PRO A 121 18.80 -0.73 -12.10
CA PRO A 121 19.52 -1.93 -12.52
C PRO A 121 18.82 -3.24 -12.18
N SER A 122 17.87 -3.22 -11.22
CA SER A 122 17.11 -4.40 -10.81
C SER A 122 15.90 -4.67 -11.72
N LEU A 123 15.41 -3.68 -12.45
CA LEU A 123 14.17 -3.78 -13.23
C LEU A 123 14.19 -4.84 -14.34
N PRO A 124 15.29 -5.03 -15.12
CA PRO A 124 15.31 -6.08 -16.13
C PRO A 124 15.02 -7.46 -15.54
N ALA A 125 15.69 -7.81 -14.44
CA ALA A 125 15.48 -9.09 -13.75
C ALA A 125 14.08 -9.20 -13.13
N LEU A 126 13.53 -8.09 -12.62
CA LEU A 126 12.16 -8.05 -12.12
C LEU A 126 11.13 -8.24 -13.24
N ARG A 127 11.33 -7.63 -14.42
CA ARG A 127 10.46 -7.80 -15.59
C ARG A 127 10.50 -9.23 -16.13
N GLU A 128 11.64 -9.89 -16.10
CA GLU A 128 11.76 -11.29 -16.49
C GLU A 128 11.03 -12.21 -15.48
N ARG A 129 11.19 -11.95 -14.19
CA ARG A 129 10.62 -12.78 -13.13
C ARG A 129 9.12 -12.56 -12.92
N TRP A 130 8.66 -11.31 -13.06
CA TRP A 130 7.29 -10.87 -12.79
C TRP A 130 6.72 -10.05 -13.96
N PRO A 131 6.69 -10.59 -15.19
CA PRO A 131 6.37 -9.81 -16.40
C PRO A 131 4.98 -9.18 -16.33
N ARG A 132 3.98 -9.92 -15.84
CA ARG A 132 2.60 -9.49 -15.74
C ARG A 132 2.44 -8.30 -14.77
N GLN A 133 3.01 -8.39 -13.58
CA GLN A 133 2.96 -7.35 -12.55
C GLN A 133 3.67 -6.07 -13.03
N LEU A 134 4.89 -6.20 -13.54
CA LEU A 134 5.68 -5.05 -13.97
C LEU A 134 5.08 -4.36 -15.20
N GLN A 135 4.50 -5.12 -16.13
CA GLN A 135 3.80 -4.56 -17.28
C GLN A 135 2.55 -3.79 -16.83
N THR A 136 1.73 -4.38 -15.96
CA THR A 136 0.53 -3.72 -15.44
C THR A 136 0.88 -2.46 -14.65
N MET A 137 1.93 -2.49 -13.81
CA MET A 137 2.41 -1.31 -13.10
C MET A 137 2.72 -0.17 -14.08
N ALA A 138 3.53 -0.43 -15.12
CA ALA A 138 3.90 0.59 -16.10
C ALA A 138 2.67 1.18 -16.80
N VAL A 139 1.80 0.30 -17.35
CA VAL A 139 0.60 0.73 -18.10
C VAL A 139 -0.36 1.54 -17.22
N GLN A 140 -0.61 1.10 -15.98
CA GLN A 140 -1.59 1.77 -15.12
C GLN A 140 -1.05 3.07 -14.53
N LEU A 141 0.25 3.17 -14.27
CA LEU A 141 0.87 4.43 -13.84
C LEU A 141 0.91 5.44 -14.98
N ASP A 142 1.27 5.03 -16.20
CA ASP A 142 1.19 5.92 -17.36
C ASP A 142 -0.24 6.43 -17.59
N ARG A 143 -1.25 5.56 -17.41
CA ARG A 143 -2.66 5.95 -17.49
C ARG A 143 -3.05 6.94 -16.39
N LEU A 144 -2.63 6.67 -15.14
CA LEU A 144 -2.91 7.54 -13.99
C LEU A 144 -2.31 8.93 -14.23
N ASN A 145 -1.03 9.00 -14.59
CA ASN A 145 -0.32 10.25 -14.89
C ASN A 145 -0.99 11.02 -16.04
N ALA A 146 -1.48 10.34 -17.07
CA ALA A 146 -2.22 10.98 -18.15
C ALA A 146 -3.55 11.59 -17.67
N LEU A 147 -4.30 10.91 -16.81
CA LEU A 147 -5.55 11.41 -16.22
C LEU A 147 -5.28 12.62 -15.32
N GLU A 148 -4.28 12.55 -14.45
CA GLU A 148 -3.90 13.62 -13.52
C GLU A 148 -3.40 14.86 -14.28
N SER A 149 -2.52 14.66 -15.27
CA SER A 149 -2.02 15.75 -16.13
C SER A 149 -3.11 16.44 -16.96
N ALA A 150 -4.16 15.70 -17.31
CA ALA A 150 -5.34 16.24 -17.99
C ALA A 150 -6.31 16.93 -17.02
N GLY A 151 -6.06 16.93 -15.71
CA GLY A 151 -6.97 17.45 -14.70
C GLY A 151 -8.28 16.69 -14.63
N SER A 152 -8.26 15.37 -14.81
CA SER A 152 -9.48 14.55 -14.87
C SER A 152 -10.25 14.57 -13.56
N HIS A 153 -11.55 14.79 -13.63
CA HIS A 153 -12.49 14.70 -12.50
C HIS A 153 -13.19 13.33 -12.41
N ASP A 154 -12.83 12.38 -13.27
CA ASP A 154 -13.37 11.02 -13.26
C ASP A 154 -12.68 10.20 -12.16
N LEU A 155 -13.27 10.27 -10.95
CA LEU A 155 -12.78 9.52 -9.78
C LEU A 155 -12.76 8.00 -10.03
N ASP A 156 -13.71 7.47 -10.80
CA ASP A 156 -13.75 6.04 -11.09
C ASP A 156 -12.57 5.65 -11.99
N ALA A 157 -12.25 6.43 -13.00
CA ALA A 157 -11.10 6.18 -13.87
C ALA A 157 -9.76 6.25 -13.10
N LEU A 158 -9.60 7.26 -12.25
CA LEU A 158 -8.41 7.45 -11.40
C LEU A 158 -8.26 6.29 -10.40
N CYS A 159 -9.30 5.98 -9.63
CA CYS A 159 -9.33 4.88 -8.68
C CYS A 159 -9.08 3.53 -9.35
N ASN A 160 -9.66 3.30 -10.53
CA ASN A 160 -9.49 2.05 -11.26
C ASN A 160 -8.07 1.88 -11.80
N ALA A 161 -7.38 2.95 -12.21
CA ALA A 161 -6.00 2.86 -12.67
C ALA A 161 -5.08 2.37 -11.53
N PHE A 162 -5.10 3.03 -10.37
CA PHE A 162 -4.29 2.62 -9.23
C PHE A 162 -4.77 1.29 -8.62
N GLY A 163 -6.08 1.06 -8.60
CA GLY A 163 -6.68 -0.19 -8.17
C GLY A 163 -6.25 -1.39 -9.01
N ALA A 164 -6.25 -1.27 -10.34
CA ALA A 164 -5.83 -2.34 -11.24
C ALA A 164 -4.34 -2.68 -11.07
N LEU A 165 -3.50 -1.67 -10.84
CA LEU A 165 -2.09 -1.86 -10.51
C LEU A 165 -1.95 -2.71 -9.24
N LEU A 166 -2.61 -2.31 -8.15
CA LEU A 166 -2.48 -3.00 -6.88
C LEU A 166 -3.16 -4.38 -6.92
N GLY A 167 -4.23 -4.52 -7.70
CA GLY A 167 -4.87 -5.82 -7.98
C GLY A 167 -3.88 -6.83 -8.55
N GLU A 168 -3.04 -6.40 -9.48
CA GLU A 168 -2.03 -7.28 -10.07
C GLU A 168 -0.87 -7.60 -9.12
N VAL A 169 -0.51 -6.66 -8.23
CA VAL A 169 0.45 -6.91 -7.14
C VAL A 169 -0.07 -7.98 -6.17
N PHE A 170 -1.37 -7.99 -5.88
CA PHE A 170 -1.99 -9.01 -5.02
C PHE A 170 -2.04 -10.38 -5.69
N ALA A 171 -2.26 -10.43 -6.99
CA ALA A 171 -2.32 -11.68 -7.76
C ALA A 171 -0.91 -12.26 -8.01
N TYR A 172 -0.32 -12.85 -6.97
CA TYR A 172 1.00 -13.49 -7.05
C TYR A 172 1.10 -14.52 -8.16
N ARG A 173 0.11 -15.41 -8.28
CA ARG A 173 -0.02 -16.44 -9.32
C ARG A 173 -1.32 -16.25 -10.09
N ASP A 174 -1.38 -16.80 -11.30
CA ASP A 174 -2.61 -16.84 -12.09
C ASP A 174 -3.33 -18.18 -11.86
N ASP A 175 -3.93 -18.30 -10.69
CA ASP A 175 -4.63 -19.48 -10.19
C ASP A 175 -6.10 -19.17 -9.84
N ILE A 176 -6.78 -20.11 -9.17
CA ILE A 176 -8.19 -19.97 -8.78
C ILE A 176 -8.44 -18.79 -7.83
N TRP A 177 -7.43 -18.31 -7.11
CA TRP A 177 -7.53 -17.19 -6.18
C TRP A 177 -7.26 -15.84 -6.84
N ALA A 178 -6.67 -15.84 -8.04
CA ALA A 178 -6.28 -14.62 -8.73
C ALA A 178 -7.44 -13.63 -8.94
N PRO A 179 -8.67 -14.04 -9.32
CA PRO A 179 -9.79 -13.11 -9.45
C PRO A 179 -10.14 -12.39 -8.13
N ALA A 180 -10.19 -13.12 -7.02
CA ALA A 180 -10.48 -12.55 -5.70
C ALA A 180 -9.33 -11.65 -5.22
N LEU A 181 -8.07 -12.05 -5.40
CA LEU A 181 -6.90 -11.23 -5.09
C LEU A 181 -6.87 -9.94 -5.90
N ARG A 182 -7.13 -9.99 -7.21
CA ARG A 182 -7.23 -8.79 -8.06
C ARG A 182 -8.37 -7.87 -7.61
N GLY A 183 -9.53 -8.43 -7.31
CA GLY A 183 -10.66 -7.64 -6.81
C GLY A 183 -10.38 -7.00 -5.46
N MET A 184 -9.74 -7.73 -4.55
CA MET A 184 -9.30 -7.22 -3.25
C MET A 184 -8.28 -6.09 -3.40
N GLY A 185 -7.23 -6.32 -4.19
CA GLY A 185 -6.19 -5.34 -4.47
C GLY A 185 -6.73 -4.10 -5.19
N ASN A 186 -7.71 -4.28 -6.11
CA ASN A 186 -8.38 -3.17 -6.77
C ASN A 186 -9.14 -2.29 -5.75
N GLY A 187 -9.95 -2.87 -4.89
CA GLY A 187 -10.68 -2.13 -3.85
C GLY A 187 -9.74 -1.42 -2.87
N LEU A 188 -8.69 -2.10 -2.42
CA LEU A 188 -7.72 -1.51 -1.49
C LEU A 188 -6.87 -0.43 -2.17
N GLY A 189 -6.49 -0.62 -3.44
CA GLY A 189 -5.76 0.38 -4.22
C GLY A 189 -6.58 1.65 -4.42
N ALA A 190 -7.85 1.52 -4.81
CA ALA A 190 -8.77 2.65 -4.90
C ALA A 190 -8.93 3.37 -3.55
N PHE A 191 -9.03 2.63 -2.44
CA PHE A 191 -9.05 3.20 -1.11
C PHE A 191 -7.76 3.98 -0.80
N ILE A 192 -6.59 3.43 -1.09
CA ILE A 192 -5.30 4.08 -0.84
C ILE A 192 -5.20 5.38 -1.64
N TYR A 193 -5.57 5.35 -2.92
CA TYR A 193 -5.57 6.53 -3.79
C TYR A 193 -6.47 7.66 -3.25
N LEU A 194 -7.70 7.33 -2.86
CA LEU A 194 -8.62 8.29 -2.26
C LEU A 194 -8.15 8.79 -0.90
N MET A 195 -7.55 7.94 -0.08
CA MET A 195 -6.98 8.34 1.22
C MET A 195 -5.82 9.31 1.08
N ASP A 196 -4.97 9.09 0.09
CA ASP A 196 -3.86 9.99 -0.24
C ASP A 196 -4.38 11.37 -0.69
N ALA A 197 -5.32 11.37 -1.63
CA ALA A 197 -5.97 12.61 -2.07
C ALA A 197 -6.69 13.34 -0.91
N TYR A 198 -7.32 12.59 0.00
CA TYR A 198 -7.99 13.16 1.18
C TYR A 198 -7.00 13.75 2.19
N ASP A 199 -5.88 13.08 2.47
CA ASP A 199 -4.85 13.53 3.43
C ASP A 199 -4.08 14.74 2.88
N ASP A 200 -3.74 14.73 1.59
CA ASP A 200 -2.90 15.74 0.95
C ASP A 200 -3.68 16.94 0.35
N LEU A 201 -5.02 16.98 0.37
CA LEU A 201 -5.85 18.02 -0.27
C LEU A 201 -5.36 19.44 -0.01
N GLU A 202 -5.14 19.81 1.24
CA GLU A 202 -4.73 21.19 1.62
C GLU A 202 -3.28 21.49 1.16
N LYS A 203 -2.43 20.51 1.15
CA LYS A 203 -1.04 20.64 0.71
C LYS A 203 -0.97 20.81 -0.82
N ASP A 204 -1.73 20.01 -1.56
CA ASP A 204 -1.77 20.02 -3.02
C ASP A 204 -2.41 21.32 -3.53
N SER A 205 -3.53 21.73 -2.94
CA SER A 205 -4.19 22.99 -3.25
C SER A 205 -3.24 24.19 -3.06
N ARG A 206 -2.47 24.22 -1.95
CA ARG A 206 -1.50 25.30 -1.71
C ARG A 206 -0.34 25.33 -2.70
N ARG A 207 -0.01 24.19 -3.29
CA ARG A 207 1.07 24.04 -4.27
C ARG A 207 0.59 24.16 -5.71
N GLY A 208 -0.72 24.23 -5.94
CA GLY A 208 -1.32 24.18 -7.27
C GLY A 208 -1.09 22.82 -7.97
N GLN A 209 -0.93 21.75 -7.19
CA GLN A 209 -0.81 20.39 -7.68
C GLN A 209 -2.19 19.77 -7.85
N PHE A 210 -2.29 18.79 -8.76
CA PHE A 210 -3.52 18.04 -8.95
C PHE A 210 -3.91 17.29 -7.67
N ASN A 211 -5.22 17.31 -7.36
CA ASN A 211 -5.80 16.45 -6.33
C ASN A 211 -7.17 15.97 -6.80
N ALA A 212 -7.37 14.66 -6.81
CA ALA A 212 -8.59 14.03 -7.31
C ALA A 212 -9.88 14.46 -6.58
N LEU A 213 -9.78 14.93 -5.34
CA LEU A 213 -10.91 15.38 -4.52
C LEU A 213 -11.10 16.88 -4.51
N GLN A 214 -10.27 17.68 -5.24
CA GLN A 214 -10.33 19.12 -5.25
C GLN A 214 -11.70 19.65 -5.72
N GLN A 215 -12.21 19.14 -6.83
CA GLN A 215 -13.54 19.55 -7.33
C GLN A 215 -14.64 19.30 -6.29
N LEU A 216 -14.64 18.13 -5.65
CA LEU A 216 -15.60 17.79 -4.60
C LEU A 216 -15.50 18.76 -3.40
N ALA A 217 -14.29 19.19 -3.06
CA ALA A 217 -14.07 20.15 -1.98
C ALA A 217 -14.54 21.56 -2.34
N ASP A 218 -14.47 21.94 -3.61
CA ASP A 218 -14.90 23.24 -4.11
C ASP A 218 -16.44 23.32 -4.25
N GLU A 219 -17.09 22.21 -4.60
CA GLU A 219 -18.53 22.14 -4.85
C GLU A 219 -19.37 21.91 -3.57
N LEU A 220 -18.80 21.24 -2.56
CA LEU A 220 -19.54 20.82 -1.37
C LEU A 220 -19.20 21.63 -0.12
N PRO A 221 -20.20 21.94 0.73
CA PRO A 221 -19.93 22.43 2.08
C PRO A 221 -19.07 21.43 2.87
N PRO A 222 -18.25 21.90 3.83
CA PRO A 222 -17.28 21.06 4.54
C PRO A 222 -17.85 19.76 5.12
N ALA A 223 -19.05 19.80 5.72
CA ALA A 223 -19.68 18.61 6.30
C ALA A 223 -20.12 17.60 5.23
N ALA A 224 -20.65 18.08 4.10
CA ALA A 224 -21.05 17.23 2.97
C ALA A 224 -19.82 16.61 2.27
N TYR A 225 -18.74 17.38 2.13
CA TYR A 225 -17.46 16.86 1.64
C TYR A 225 -16.93 15.70 2.51
N GLU A 226 -16.88 15.89 3.83
CA GLU A 226 -16.41 14.84 4.76
C GLU A 226 -17.29 13.58 4.67
N GLN A 227 -18.62 13.76 4.60
CA GLN A 227 -19.55 12.64 4.44
C GLN A 227 -19.30 11.92 3.10
N ARG A 228 -19.14 12.67 2.00
CA ARG A 228 -18.91 12.10 0.68
C ARG A 228 -17.59 11.34 0.57
N CYS A 229 -16.51 11.86 1.14
CA CYS A 229 -15.23 11.15 1.23
C CYS A 229 -15.36 9.85 2.02
N HIS A 230 -16.06 9.88 3.16
CA HIS A 230 -16.30 8.66 3.96
C HIS A 230 -17.11 7.62 3.18
N GLU A 231 -18.12 8.02 2.42
CA GLU A 231 -18.93 7.12 1.59
C GLU A 231 -18.07 6.46 0.49
N LEU A 232 -17.25 7.25 -0.23
CA LEU A 232 -16.34 6.76 -1.26
C LEU A 232 -15.34 5.74 -0.68
N LEU A 233 -14.70 6.06 0.43
CA LEU A 233 -13.77 5.16 1.11
C LEU A 233 -14.45 3.87 1.59
N THR A 234 -15.67 3.99 2.15
CA THR A 234 -16.47 2.84 2.59
C THR A 234 -16.82 1.92 1.43
N GLN A 235 -17.19 2.49 0.28
CA GLN A 235 -17.49 1.71 -0.92
C GLN A 235 -16.28 0.88 -1.38
N GLN A 236 -15.09 1.48 -1.42
CA GLN A 236 -13.88 0.76 -1.86
C GLN A 236 -13.47 -0.33 -0.85
N MET A 237 -13.51 -0.04 0.45
CA MET A 237 -13.24 -1.05 1.47
C MET A 237 -14.30 -2.15 1.51
N GLY A 238 -15.57 -1.84 1.21
CA GLY A 238 -16.63 -2.84 1.05
C GLY A 238 -16.31 -3.83 -0.08
N ARG A 239 -15.84 -3.33 -1.24
CA ARG A 239 -15.38 -4.18 -2.36
C ARG A 239 -14.17 -5.03 -1.97
N CYS A 240 -13.18 -4.43 -1.30
CA CYS A 240 -12.01 -5.15 -0.80
C CYS A 240 -12.41 -6.27 0.17
N ALA A 241 -13.23 -5.98 1.17
CA ALA A 241 -13.69 -6.93 2.17
C ALA A 241 -14.52 -8.07 1.55
N GLN A 242 -15.39 -7.77 0.60
CA GLN A 242 -16.17 -8.79 -0.11
C GLN A 242 -15.27 -9.80 -0.82
N GLN A 243 -14.23 -9.36 -1.49
CA GLN A 243 -13.27 -10.24 -2.16
C GLN A 243 -12.39 -11.00 -1.18
N PHE A 244 -12.01 -10.36 -0.06
CA PHE A 244 -11.27 -11.00 1.02
C PHE A 244 -12.03 -12.17 1.64
N GLU A 245 -13.34 -12.04 1.88
CA GLU A 245 -14.18 -13.12 2.44
C GLU A 245 -14.37 -14.32 1.48
N MET A 246 -14.00 -14.17 0.19
CA MET A 246 -13.95 -15.28 -0.77
C MET A 246 -12.68 -16.13 -0.64
N LEU A 247 -11.65 -15.63 0.05
CA LEU A 247 -10.39 -16.34 0.25
C LEU A 247 -10.49 -17.27 1.47
N PRO A 248 -9.86 -18.46 1.43
CA PRO A 248 -9.92 -19.44 2.52
C PRO A 248 -8.99 -19.05 3.69
N ILE A 249 -9.08 -17.82 4.15
CA ILE A 249 -8.25 -17.33 5.26
C ILE A 249 -8.89 -17.73 6.59
N LEU A 250 -8.17 -18.51 7.38
CA LEU A 250 -8.63 -18.96 8.70
C LEU A 250 -8.51 -17.83 9.73
N LYS A 251 -9.65 -17.38 10.27
CA LYS A 251 -9.73 -16.24 11.22
C LYS A 251 -8.93 -16.43 12.49
N ASP A 252 -8.84 -17.67 12.98
CA ASP A 252 -8.21 -17.98 14.27
C ASP A 252 -6.68 -18.15 14.19
N THR A 253 -6.11 -18.14 12.98
CA THR A 253 -4.64 -18.13 12.81
C THR A 253 -4.06 -16.76 13.14
N PRO A 254 -2.79 -16.67 13.57
CA PRO A 254 -2.15 -15.37 13.82
C PRO A 254 -2.21 -14.44 12.61
N GLU A 255 -1.93 -14.95 11.41
CA GLU A 255 -2.01 -14.21 10.16
C GLU A 255 -3.44 -13.76 9.84
N GLY A 256 -4.42 -14.64 10.01
CA GLY A 256 -5.84 -14.33 9.81
C GLY A 256 -6.29 -13.20 10.71
N LYS A 257 -5.98 -13.25 12.02
CA LYS A 257 -6.30 -12.17 12.97
C LYS A 257 -5.69 -10.83 12.55
N LEU A 258 -4.44 -10.81 12.05
CA LEU A 258 -3.79 -9.61 11.55
C LEU A 258 -4.52 -9.05 10.33
N LEU A 259 -4.89 -9.90 9.37
CA LEU A 259 -5.58 -9.53 8.14
C LEU A 259 -6.98 -8.97 8.44
N TYR A 260 -7.78 -9.68 9.25
CA TYR A 260 -9.09 -9.21 9.67
C TYR A 260 -9.01 -7.89 10.44
N ASN A 261 -8.07 -7.78 11.38
CA ASN A 261 -7.84 -6.53 12.12
C ASN A 261 -7.51 -5.36 11.18
N THR A 262 -6.65 -5.58 10.19
CA THR A 262 -6.24 -4.55 9.23
C THR A 262 -7.44 -4.09 8.38
N ILE A 263 -8.17 -5.01 7.76
CA ILE A 263 -9.26 -4.70 6.81
C ILE A 263 -10.43 -4.04 7.52
N TYR A 264 -10.84 -4.55 8.69
CA TYR A 264 -12.06 -4.11 9.35
C TYR A 264 -11.86 -3.02 10.40
N SER A 265 -10.62 -2.76 10.82
CA SER A 265 -10.35 -1.77 11.88
C SER A 265 -9.14 -0.88 11.60
N GLY A 266 -8.07 -1.44 11.08
CA GLY A 266 -6.78 -0.75 10.96
C GLY A 266 -6.82 0.42 9.97
N VAL A 267 -7.35 0.22 8.77
CA VAL A 267 -7.51 1.24 7.73
C VAL A 267 -8.36 2.42 8.23
N TRP A 268 -9.40 2.14 9.02
CA TRP A 268 -10.28 3.16 9.60
C TRP A 268 -9.62 3.95 10.73
N SER A 269 -8.67 3.36 11.45
CA SER A 269 -7.88 4.06 12.46
C SER A 269 -7.01 5.16 11.83
N LYS A 270 -6.46 4.89 10.65
CA LYS A 270 -5.68 5.89 9.89
C LYS A 270 -6.59 7.00 9.37
N TYR A 271 -7.74 6.65 8.78
CA TYR A 271 -8.75 7.63 8.35
C TYR A 271 -9.18 8.54 9.52
N ALA A 272 -9.52 7.97 10.67
CA ALA A 272 -9.95 8.74 11.85
C ALA A 272 -8.85 9.71 12.33
N LEU A 273 -7.58 9.32 12.25
CA LEU A 273 -6.45 10.18 12.61
C LEU A 273 -6.33 11.37 11.64
N VAL A 274 -6.38 11.12 10.33
CA VAL A 274 -6.31 12.17 9.29
C VAL A 274 -7.48 13.13 9.45
N ARG A 275 -8.70 12.61 9.58
CA ARG A 275 -9.90 13.40 9.80
C ARG A 275 -9.78 14.33 11.02
N LYS A 276 -9.33 13.79 12.15
CA LYS A 276 -9.13 14.59 13.38
C LYS A 276 -8.12 15.72 13.18
N HIS A 277 -7.03 15.49 12.46
CA HIS A 277 -6.06 16.54 12.15
C HIS A 277 -6.66 17.66 11.27
N ARG A 278 -7.49 17.29 10.28
CA ARG A 278 -8.17 18.25 9.42
C ARG A 278 -9.21 19.08 10.20
N GLU A 279 -10.00 18.44 11.06
CA GLU A 279 -10.97 19.13 11.93
C GLU A 279 -10.28 20.12 12.88
N ALA A 280 -9.16 19.75 13.49
CA ALA A 280 -8.39 20.64 14.38
C ALA A 280 -7.87 21.89 13.64
N LYS A 281 -7.34 21.74 12.42
CA LYS A 281 -6.84 22.87 11.61
C LYS A 281 -7.92 23.84 11.12
N ARG A 282 -9.19 23.43 11.09
CA ARG A 282 -10.32 24.29 10.70
C ARG A 282 -10.81 25.20 11.85
N HIS A 283 -10.42 24.89 13.07
CA HIS A 283 -10.80 25.63 14.27
C HIS A 283 -9.72 26.60 14.77
N ASP A 284 -8.51 26.51 14.21
CA ASP A 284 -7.40 27.47 14.40
C ASP A 284 -7.36 28.52 13.27
#